data_b1de4a3c5627b20655445ee41cf2c425
#
_entry.id   b1de4a3c5627b20655445ee41cf2c425
#
_cell.length_a   1.000
_cell.length_b   1.000
_cell.length_c   1.000
_cell.angle_alpha   90.00
_cell.angle_beta   90.00
_cell.angle_gamma   90.00
#
_symmetry.space_group_name_H-M   'P 1'
#
loop_
_entity.id
_entity.type
_entity.pdbx_description
1 polymer ?
#
loop_
_entity_poly.entity_id
_entity_poly.type
_entity_poly.pdbx_seq_one_letter_code
_entity_poly.pdbx_strand_id
1 'polypeptide(L)'
;MHIGYIPNGRVLGLSKLARIAEMFSRRLQVQERLTKQVALALSEVLQPQGVAVVMESSHLCMVMRGVQKTSATTTTSCMLGRMRSTAKTREEFLNLLNRK
;
A
#
# COMPACT_ATOMS: atom_id res chain seq x y z
N MET A 1 1.78 0.88 5.88
CA MET A 1 1.39 1.08 4.47
C MET A 1 2.46 1.89 3.76
N HIS A 2 2.87 1.44 2.60
CA HIS A 2 3.86 2.15 1.79
C HIS A 2 3.18 2.65 0.53
N ILE A 3 3.39 3.93 0.22
CA ILE A 3 2.76 4.56 -0.93
C ILE A 3 3.84 5.20 -1.79
N GLY A 4 3.83 4.88 -3.08
CA GLY A 4 4.70 5.53 -4.04
C GLY A 4 3.86 6.03 -5.21
N TYR A 5 4.24 7.17 -5.75
CA TYR A 5 3.57 7.67 -6.95
C TYR A 5 4.55 8.44 -7.83
N ILE A 6 4.24 8.45 -9.11
CA ILE A 6 5.01 9.20 -10.10
C ILE A 6 4.22 10.46 -10.40
N PRO A 7 4.70 11.63 -9.98
CA PRO A 7 3.94 12.87 -10.13
C PRO A 7 3.72 13.24 -11.59
N ASN A 8 2.63 13.94 -11.83
CA ASN A 8 2.30 14.47 -13.14
C ASN A 8 1.77 15.89 -12.95
N GLY A 9 2.63 16.76 -12.43
CA GLY A 9 2.31 18.16 -12.18
C GLY A 9 1.64 18.45 -10.85
N ARG A 10 1.25 17.43 -10.09
CA ARG A 10 0.63 17.59 -8.79
C ARG A 10 1.34 16.77 -7.74
N VAL A 11 1.48 17.32 -6.55
CA VAL A 11 2.05 16.58 -5.42
C VAL A 11 1.17 16.80 -4.19
N LEU A 12 1.17 15.82 -3.30
CA LEU A 12 0.49 15.92 -2.03
C LEU A 12 1.51 16.01 -0.90
N GLY A 13 1.18 16.78 0.11
CA GLY A 13 1.97 16.78 1.33
C GLY A 13 1.83 15.46 2.07
N LEU A 14 2.84 15.12 2.86
CA LEU A 14 2.86 13.86 3.61
C LEU A 14 1.66 13.73 4.53
N SER A 15 1.22 14.85 5.12
CA SER A 15 0.06 14.82 6.02
C SER A 15 -1.22 14.41 5.30
N LYS A 16 -1.37 14.80 4.02
CA LYS A 16 -2.53 14.41 3.23
C LYS A 16 -2.51 12.93 2.89
N LEU A 17 -1.36 12.39 2.57
CA LEU A 17 -1.21 10.97 2.31
C LEU A 17 -1.57 10.15 3.54
N ALA A 18 -1.05 10.57 4.70
CA ALA A 18 -1.35 9.91 5.96
C ALA A 18 -2.84 9.97 6.28
N ARG A 19 -3.48 11.10 6.01
CA ARG A 19 -4.90 11.27 6.27
C ARG A 19 -5.76 10.37 5.37
N ILE A 20 -5.41 10.24 4.10
CA ILE A 20 -6.12 9.36 3.19
C ILE A 20 -6.00 7.90 3.65
N ALA A 21 -4.80 7.47 3.97
CA ALA A 21 -4.57 6.12 4.45
C ALA A 21 -5.35 5.85 5.74
N GLU A 22 -5.34 6.80 6.67
CA GLU A 22 -6.05 6.67 7.94
C GLU A 22 -7.56 6.60 7.73
N MET A 23 -8.09 7.43 6.86
CA MET A 23 -9.53 7.47 6.59
C MET A 23 -10.05 6.12 6.11
N PHE A 24 -9.34 5.47 5.20
CA PHE A 24 -9.75 4.17 4.71
C PHE A 24 -9.47 3.05 5.70
N SER A 25 -8.42 3.20 6.52
CA SER A 25 -8.06 2.18 7.50
C SER A 25 -9.06 2.06 8.65
N ARG A 26 -9.88 3.07 8.87
CA ARG A 26 -10.89 3.04 9.92
C ARG A 26 -12.06 2.14 9.59
N ARG A 27 -12.19 1.74 8.34
CA ARG A 27 -13.27 0.87 7.93
C ARG A 27 -12.88 -0.58 8.08
N LEU A 28 -13.81 -1.40 8.56
CA LEU A 28 -13.60 -2.84 8.59
C LEU A 28 -13.72 -3.37 7.18
N GLN A 29 -12.60 -3.74 6.61
CA GLN A 29 -12.57 -4.28 5.27
C GLN A 29 -11.33 -5.15 5.10
N VAL A 30 -11.37 -6.02 4.09
CA VAL A 30 -10.23 -6.85 3.80
C VAL A 30 -9.07 -5.99 3.27
N GLN A 31 -7.86 -6.45 3.57
CA GLN A 31 -6.65 -5.70 3.24
C GLN A 31 -6.52 -5.39 1.75
N GLU A 32 -6.89 -6.34 0.90
CA GLU A 32 -6.83 -6.13 -0.54
C GLU A 32 -7.72 -4.99 -1.01
N ARG A 33 -8.93 -4.92 -0.46
CA ARG A 33 -9.86 -3.85 -0.79
C ARG A 33 -9.34 -2.51 -0.31
N LEU A 34 -8.79 -2.46 0.90
CA LEU A 34 -8.21 -1.25 1.45
C LEU A 34 -7.09 -0.73 0.56
N THR A 35 -6.16 -1.62 0.20
CA THR A 35 -5.03 -1.26 -0.65
C THR A 35 -5.49 -0.69 -1.98
N LYS A 36 -6.47 -1.32 -2.61
CA LYS A 36 -7.02 -0.87 -3.88
C LYS A 36 -7.73 0.47 -3.75
N GLN A 37 -8.51 0.66 -2.68
CA GLN A 37 -9.23 1.91 -2.48
C GLN A 37 -8.29 3.08 -2.26
N VAL A 38 -7.22 2.90 -1.52
CA VAL A 38 -6.23 3.94 -1.32
C VAL A 38 -5.56 4.30 -2.65
N ALA A 39 -5.19 3.30 -3.44
CA ALA A 39 -4.57 3.53 -4.74
C ALA A 39 -5.49 4.29 -5.68
N LEU A 40 -6.77 3.91 -5.72
CA LEU A 40 -7.75 4.58 -6.57
C LEU A 40 -8.01 6.02 -6.11
N ALA A 41 -8.08 6.25 -4.81
CA ALA A 41 -8.29 7.58 -4.26
C ALA A 41 -7.13 8.50 -4.62
N LEU A 42 -5.89 8.03 -4.49
CA LEU A 42 -4.72 8.79 -4.86
C LEU A 42 -4.67 9.07 -6.36
N SER A 43 -5.05 8.08 -7.16
CA SER A 43 -5.10 8.23 -8.61
C SER A 43 -6.09 9.32 -9.03
N GLU A 44 -7.22 9.39 -8.35
CA GLU A 44 -8.24 10.39 -8.64
C GLU A 44 -7.81 11.80 -8.23
N VAL A 45 -7.22 11.92 -7.04
CA VAL A 45 -6.83 13.23 -6.50
C VAL A 45 -5.60 13.80 -7.21
N LEU A 46 -4.58 12.97 -7.42
CA LEU A 46 -3.29 13.42 -7.97
C LEU A 46 -3.20 13.33 -9.48
N GLN A 47 -3.98 12.43 -10.08
CA GLN A 47 -3.86 12.12 -11.50
C GLN A 47 -2.41 11.86 -11.89
N PRO A 48 -1.71 10.98 -11.16
CA PRO A 48 -0.29 10.74 -11.38
C PRO A 48 -0.06 9.83 -12.57
N GLN A 49 1.20 9.71 -12.99
CA GLN A 49 1.56 8.77 -14.04
C GLN A 49 1.51 7.33 -13.54
N GLY A 50 1.67 7.13 -12.26
CA GLY A 50 1.57 5.81 -11.65
C GLY A 50 1.45 5.90 -10.15
N VAL A 51 0.79 4.90 -9.57
CA VAL A 51 0.60 4.80 -8.13
C VAL A 51 0.92 3.37 -7.70
N ALA A 52 1.58 3.23 -6.58
CA ALA A 52 1.84 1.94 -5.96
C ALA A 52 1.49 2.03 -4.48
N VAL A 53 0.69 1.10 -4.01
CA VAL A 53 0.35 1.00 -2.60
C VAL A 53 0.67 -0.41 -2.15
N VAL A 54 1.46 -0.53 -1.10
CA VAL A 54 1.82 -1.82 -0.52
C VAL A 54 1.47 -1.78 0.96
N MET A 55 0.72 -2.77 1.39
CA MET A 55 0.33 -2.89 2.78
C MET A 55 0.82 -4.22 3.34
N GLU A 56 1.47 -4.15 4.48
CA GLU A 56 1.89 -5.33 5.21
C GLU A 56 1.13 -5.37 6.53
N SER A 57 0.65 -6.54 6.86
CA SER A 57 -0.13 -6.74 8.06
C SER A 57 0.37 -8.00 8.76
N SER A 58 0.75 -7.86 10.01
CA SER A 58 1.19 -8.99 10.81
C SER A 58 -0.01 -9.62 11.51
N HIS A 59 -0.14 -10.92 11.36
CA HIS A 59 -1.18 -11.68 12.02
C HIS A 59 -0.57 -12.55 13.09
N LEU A 60 -1.12 -12.44 14.29
CA LEU A 60 -0.75 -13.34 15.36
C LEU A 60 -1.74 -14.48 15.37
N CYS A 61 -1.25 -15.66 15.08
CA CYS A 61 -2.08 -16.85 15.21
C CYS A 61 -2.38 -17.08 16.67
N MET A 62 -3.63 -17.41 16.97
CA MET A 62 -4.01 -17.65 18.35
C MET A 62 -3.39 -18.92 18.86
N VAL A 63 -2.93 -18.86 20.10
CA VAL A 63 -2.47 -20.06 20.78
C VAL A 63 -3.68 -20.84 21.22
N MET A 64 -3.79 -22.06 20.74
CA MET A 64 -4.84 -22.96 21.18
C MET A 64 -4.24 -24.22 21.73
N ARG A 65 -4.52 -24.48 23.02
CA ARG A 65 -4.13 -25.73 23.68
C ARG A 65 -2.63 -26.02 23.61
N GLY A 66 -1.83 -25.00 23.86
CA GLY A 66 -0.40 -25.18 23.89
C GLY A 66 0.29 -25.24 22.54
N VAL A 67 -0.47 -25.09 21.47
CA VAL A 67 0.14 -24.99 20.15
C VAL A 67 0.84 -23.64 20.06
N GLN A 68 2.11 -23.69 19.76
CA GLN A 68 2.88 -22.48 19.64
C GLN A 68 2.42 -21.72 18.41
N LYS A 69 2.13 -20.45 18.61
CA LYS A 69 1.73 -19.61 17.50
C LYS A 69 2.94 -19.03 16.82
N THR A 70 2.80 -18.83 15.54
CA THR A 70 3.78 -18.11 14.76
C THR A 70 3.13 -16.83 14.26
N SER A 71 3.92 -15.78 14.13
CA SER A 71 3.44 -14.58 13.48
C SER A 71 3.56 -14.78 11.98
N ALA A 72 2.51 -14.40 11.28
CA ALA A 72 2.49 -14.44 9.81
C ALA A 72 2.30 -13.01 9.31
N THR A 73 2.93 -12.69 8.19
CA THR A 73 2.80 -11.39 7.57
C THR A 73 2.09 -11.56 6.24
N THR A 74 1.05 -10.78 6.04
CA THR A 74 0.35 -10.73 4.76
C THR A 74 0.72 -9.43 4.06
N THR A 75 1.14 -9.53 2.81
CA THR A 75 1.49 -8.38 2.01
C THR A 75 0.53 -8.29 0.84
N THR A 76 -0.08 -7.12 0.67
CA THR A 76 -0.92 -6.86 -0.50
C THR A 76 -0.41 -5.62 -1.20
N SER A 77 -0.58 -5.59 -2.52
CA SER A 77 -0.13 -4.45 -3.31
C SER A 77 -1.15 -4.13 -4.39
N CYS A 78 -1.19 -2.86 -4.76
CA CYS A 78 -1.97 -2.40 -5.90
C CYS A 78 -1.11 -1.44 -6.70
N MET A 79 -0.94 -1.76 -7.97
CA MET A 79 -0.11 -0.97 -8.88
C MET A 79 -0.99 -0.43 -9.99
N LEU A 80 -0.95 0.87 -10.22
CA LEU A 80 -1.74 1.54 -11.25
C LEU A 80 -0.82 2.37 -12.16
N GLY A 81 -1.23 2.54 -13.40
CA GLY A 81 -0.50 3.33 -14.38
C GLY A 81 0.89 2.76 -14.65
N ARG A 82 1.91 3.62 -14.66
CA ARG A 82 3.28 3.18 -14.95
C ARG A 82 3.85 2.18 -13.96
N MET A 83 3.38 2.20 -12.74
CA MET A 83 3.81 1.19 -11.76
C MET A 83 3.37 -0.20 -12.19
N ARG A 84 2.25 -0.28 -12.89
CA ARG A 84 1.73 -1.55 -13.39
C ARG A 84 2.35 -1.93 -14.73
N SER A 85 2.45 -0.98 -15.64
CA SER A 85 2.84 -1.27 -17.03
C SER A 85 4.36 -1.35 -17.23
N THR A 86 5.15 -0.67 -16.41
CA THR A 86 6.60 -0.61 -16.57
C THR A 86 7.29 -1.36 -15.45
N ALA A 87 7.84 -2.53 -15.78
CA ALA A 87 8.49 -3.39 -14.79
C ALA A 87 9.64 -2.69 -14.07
N LYS A 88 10.43 -1.92 -14.80
CA LYS A 88 11.58 -1.23 -14.23
C LYS A 88 11.17 -0.25 -13.13
N THR A 89 10.11 0.52 -13.37
CA THR A 89 9.59 1.48 -12.39
C THR A 89 9.09 0.77 -11.14
N ARG A 90 8.38 -0.33 -11.34
CA ARG A 90 7.87 -1.13 -10.22
C ARG A 90 9.01 -1.72 -9.41
N GLU A 91 10.04 -2.19 -10.05
CA GLU A 91 11.21 -2.74 -9.37
C GLU A 91 11.94 -1.68 -8.55
N GLU A 92 12.07 -0.47 -9.07
CA GLU A 92 12.65 0.64 -8.33
C GLU A 92 11.90 0.90 -7.03
N PHE A 93 10.58 0.95 -7.12
CA PHE A 93 9.75 1.17 -5.94
C PHE A 93 9.93 0.06 -4.92
N LEU A 94 9.88 -1.19 -5.37
CA LEU A 94 10.01 -2.34 -4.49
C LEU A 94 11.41 -2.40 -3.85
N ASN A 95 12.44 -2.01 -4.59
CA ASN A 95 13.79 -1.96 -4.03
C ASN A 95 13.92 -0.87 -2.96
N LEU A 96 13.24 0.26 -3.12
CA LEU A 96 13.24 1.29 -2.11
C LEU A 96 12.56 0.83 -0.82
N LEU A 97 11.53 0.00 -0.92
CA LEU A 97 10.86 -0.56 0.25
C LEU A 97 11.77 -1.49 1.04
N ASN A 98 12.64 -2.22 0.36
CA ASN A 98 13.53 -3.18 1.00
C ASN A 98 14.81 -2.54 1.52
N ARG A 99 15.00 -1.26 1.28
CA ARG A 99 16.15 -0.54 1.76
C ARG A 99 15.93 -0.14 3.22
N LYS A 100 16.89 -0.48 4.05
CA LYS A 100 16.83 -0.15 5.48
C LYS A 100 17.77 1.01 5.81
#